data_77377b9dc1a78baf313c8b384571cf5e
#
_entry.id   77377b9dc1a78baf313c8b384571cf5e
#
_cell.length_a   1.000
_cell.length_b   1.000
_cell.length_c   1.000
_cell.angle_alpha   90.00
_cell.angle_beta   90.00
_cell.angle_gamma   90.00
#
_symmetry.space_group_name_H-M   'P 1'
#
loop_
_entity.id
_entity.type
_entity.pdbx_description
1 polymer ?
#
loop_
_entity_poly.entity_id
_entity_poly.type
_entity_poly.pdbx_seq_one_letter_code
_entity_poly.pdbx_strand_id
1 'polypeptide(L)'
;MHTIRSARDTDLAAITAIYGHYVLNSTASFETEAPTVADMTARRAEVLSRGLPYLVLEDAAGGVAGYAYCNWFKPRPAYRFSAENSIYLAPTAVGGGRGRALLDALCTAATEAGVRQMIAVIGGSDNHASIRLHRAAGFGDAGFFKASGWKFGRWLDVVLMQKALGAGDGSAPE
;
A
#
# COMPACT_ATOMS: atom_id res chain seq x y z
N MET A 1 0.58 12.24 19.23
CA MET A 1 -0.53 11.34 18.82
C MET A 1 -0.60 11.40 17.31
N HIS A 2 -0.79 10.28 16.62
CA HIS A 2 -0.91 10.28 15.15
C HIS A 2 -2.37 10.11 14.81
N THR A 3 -2.86 10.84 13.80
CA THR A 3 -4.21 10.72 13.28
C THR A 3 -4.17 10.02 11.93
N ILE A 4 -5.03 9.02 11.72
CA ILE A 4 -5.23 8.37 10.42
C ILE A 4 -6.61 8.76 9.93
N ARG A 5 -6.69 9.26 8.70
CA ARG A 5 -7.93 9.71 8.06
C ARG A 5 -7.93 9.47 6.56
N SER A 6 -9.08 9.61 5.93
CA SER A 6 -9.18 9.64 4.47
C SER A 6 -8.34 10.77 3.88
N ALA A 7 -7.67 10.48 2.77
CA ALA A 7 -6.86 11.47 2.05
C ALA A 7 -7.75 12.51 1.37
N ARG A 8 -7.32 13.77 1.38
CA ARG A 8 -7.94 14.92 0.73
C ARG A 8 -7.13 15.34 -0.49
N ASP A 9 -7.69 16.16 -1.34
CA ASP A 9 -6.98 16.70 -2.51
C ASP A 9 -5.75 17.53 -2.10
N THR A 10 -5.84 18.22 -0.97
CA THR A 10 -4.73 19.00 -0.40
C THR A 10 -3.53 18.16 0.05
N ASP A 11 -3.70 16.85 0.24
CA ASP A 11 -2.62 15.95 0.66
C ASP A 11 -1.77 15.47 -0.52
N LEU A 12 -2.28 15.59 -1.75
CA LEU A 12 -1.67 14.96 -2.94
C LEU A 12 -0.24 15.43 -3.23
N ALA A 13 0.08 16.68 -2.96
CA ALA A 13 1.45 17.17 -3.13
C ALA A 13 2.44 16.44 -2.20
N ALA A 14 2.07 16.26 -0.92
CA ALA A 14 2.89 15.54 0.05
C ALA A 14 2.95 14.03 -0.26
N ILE A 15 1.83 13.41 -0.63
CA ILE A 15 1.76 12.02 -1.07
C ILE A 15 2.69 11.78 -2.27
N THR A 16 2.64 12.66 -3.27
CA THR A 16 3.50 12.59 -4.47
C THR A 16 4.98 12.69 -4.10
N ALA A 17 5.33 13.59 -3.19
CA ALA A 17 6.71 13.75 -2.72
C ALA A 17 7.21 12.48 -1.97
N ILE A 18 6.37 11.90 -1.10
CA ILE A 18 6.70 10.65 -0.40
C ILE A 18 6.91 9.52 -1.41
N TYR A 19 5.99 9.32 -2.34
CA TYR A 19 6.11 8.25 -3.33
C TYR A 19 7.30 8.43 -4.27
N GLY A 20 7.52 9.65 -4.77
CA GLY A 20 8.65 10.01 -5.61
C GLY A 20 10.00 9.69 -4.96
N HIS A 21 10.12 9.92 -3.64
CA HIS A 21 11.30 9.50 -2.89
C HIS A 21 11.59 8.00 -3.03
N TYR A 22 10.57 7.14 -2.86
CA TYR A 22 10.73 5.69 -2.99
C TYR A 22 10.97 5.23 -4.42
N VAL A 23 10.34 5.88 -5.41
CA VAL A 23 10.59 5.59 -6.82
C VAL A 23 12.05 5.83 -7.18
N LEU A 24 12.63 6.94 -6.73
CA LEU A 24 13.98 7.34 -7.12
C LEU A 24 15.08 6.70 -6.27
N ASN A 25 14.79 6.26 -5.03
CA ASN A 25 15.82 5.88 -4.07
C ASN A 25 15.66 4.46 -3.50
N SER A 26 14.64 3.71 -3.91
CA SER A 26 14.37 2.41 -3.29
C SER A 26 13.75 1.40 -4.26
N THR A 27 13.79 0.13 -3.87
CA THR A 27 13.14 -0.98 -4.58
C THR A 27 11.70 -1.23 -4.11
N ALA A 28 11.18 -0.42 -3.19
CA ALA A 28 9.81 -0.51 -2.71
C ALA A 28 8.76 -0.16 -3.78
N SER A 29 9.18 0.43 -4.89
CA SER A 29 8.38 0.61 -6.10
C SER A 29 9.17 0.14 -7.31
N PHE A 30 8.48 -0.47 -8.28
CA PHE A 30 9.06 -0.85 -9.57
C PHE A 30 8.98 0.25 -10.62
N GLU A 31 8.38 1.40 -10.31
CA GLU A 31 8.44 2.59 -11.17
C GLU A 31 9.87 3.15 -11.20
N THR A 32 10.26 3.67 -12.35
CA THR A 32 11.60 4.24 -12.60
C THR A 32 11.58 5.76 -12.71
N GLU A 33 10.42 6.35 -12.95
CA GLU A 33 10.20 7.79 -13.03
C GLU A 33 9.17 8.20 -11.97
N ALA A 34 9.47 9.28 -11.24
CA ALA A 34 8.56 9.78 -10.22
C ALA A 34 7.30 10.36 -10.88
N PRO A 35 6.09 10.00 -10.41
CA PRO A 35 4.85 10.53 -10.95
C PRO A 35 4.69 12.00 -10.60
N THR A 36 3.89 12.70 -11.40
CA THR A 36 3.43 14.06 -11.11
C THR A 36 2.26 14.05 -10.11
N VAL A 37 1.92 15.22 -9.55
CA VAL A 37 0.72 15.38 -8.73
C VAL A 37 -0.55 15.02 -9.53
N ALA A 38 -0.58 15.35 -10.82
CA ALA A 38 -1.72 15.01 -11.70
C ALA A 38 -1.88 13.48 -11.85
N ASP A 39 -0.76 12.74 -12.01
CA ASP A 39 -0.81 11.28 -12.06
C ASP A 39 -1.34 10.68 -10.75
N MET A 40 -0.86 11.16 -9.61
CA MET A 40 -1.31 10.69 -8.29
C MET A 40 -2.77 11.08 -8.02
N THR A 41 -3.23 12.21 -8.52
CA THR A 41 -4.65 12.61 -8.47
C THR A 41 -5.52 11.62 -9.25
N ALA A 42 -5.12 11.28 -10.47
CA ALA A 42 -5.85 10.31 -11.29
C ALA A 42 -5.89 8.91 -10.66
N ARG A 43 -4.75 8.44 -10.11
CA ARG A 43 -4.66 7.16 -9.40
C ARG A 43 -5.58 7.12 -8.17
N ARG A 44 -5.59 8.19 -7.37
CA ARG A 44 -6.49 8.27 -6.22
C ARG A 44 -7.96 8.28 -6.66
N ALA A 45 -8.31 9.03 -7.69
CA ALA A 45 -9.67 9.06 -8.23
C ALA A 45 -10.12 7.66 -8.69
N GLU A 46 -9.25 6.88 -9.32
CA GLU A 46 -9.54 5.49 -9.69
C GLU A 46 -9.83 4.61 -8.46
N VAL A 47 -9.00 4.68 -7.42
CA VAL A 47 -9.22 3.94 -6.16
C VAL A 47 -10.57 4.29 -5.55
N LEU A 48 -10.87 5.58 -5.42
CA LEU A 48 -12.13 6.07 -4.84
C LEU A 48 -13.35 5.70 -5.68
N SER A 49 -13.23 5.66 -7.01
CA SER A 49 -14.33 5.26 -7.91
C SER A 49 -14.75 3.79 -7.72
N ARG A 50 -13.88 2.98 -7.14
CA ARG A 50 -14.14 1.58 -6.77
C ARG A 50 -14.64 1.43 -5.34
N GLY A 51 -14.88 2.52 -4.62
CA GLY A 51 -15.28 2.52 -3.21
C GLY A 51 -14.16 2.08 -2.25
N LEU A 52 -12.90 2.05 -2.70
CA LEU A 52 -11.77 1.56 -1.92
C LEU A 52 -11.10 2.68 -1.11
N PRO A 53 -10.50 2.35 0.05
CA PRO A 53 -9.89 3.34 0.93
C PRO A 53 -8.58 3.91 0.39
N TYR A 54 -8.39 5.21 0.64
CA TYR A 54 -7.14 5.92 0.45
C TYR A 54 -6.88 6.78 1.69
N LEU A 55 -5.90 6.41 2.52
CA LEU A 55 -5.68 6.95 3.85
C LEU A 55 -4.37 7.73 3.93
N VAL A 56 -4.33 8.72 4.81
CA VAL A 56 -3.10 9.41 5.23
C VAL A 56 -2.89 9.26 6.74
N LEU A 57 -1.64 9.23 7.12
CA LEU A 57 -1.16 9.36 8.48
C LEU A 57 -0.67 10.79 8.68
N GLU A 58 -1.27 11.52 9.62
CA GLU A 58 -0.82 12.86 10.01
C GLU A 58 0.18 12.78 11.15
N ASP A 59 1.18 13.66 11.11
CA ASP A 59 2.05 13.93 12.24
C ASP A 59 1.39 14.88 13.27
N ALA A 60 2.11 15.21 14.34
CA ALA A 60 1.61 16.09 15.39
C ALA A 60 1.37 17.54 14.93
N ALA A 61 1.98 17.96 13.81
CA ALA A 61 1.82 19.29 13.22
C ALA A 61 0.71 19.32 12.15
N GLY A 62 0.05 18.19 11.87
CA GLY A 62 -0.97 18.07 10.83
C GLY A 62 -0.40 17.84 9.42
N GLY A 63 0.90 17.60 9.29
CA GLY A 63 1.55 17.26 8.04
C GLY A 63 1.33 15.79 7.68
N VAL A 64 1.40 15.46 6.38
CA VAL A 64 1.30 14.06 5.90
C VAL A 64 2.62 13.33 6.18
N ALA A 65 2.60 12.42 7.13
CA ALA A 65 3.72 11.58 7.53
C ALA A 65 3.76 10.22 6.80
N GLY A 66 2.68 9.87 6.11
CA GLY A 66 2.59 8.64 5.32
C GLY A 66 1.22 8.49 4.71
N TYR A 67 1.09 7.53 3.81
CA TYR A 67 -0.19 7.20 3.19
C TYR A 67 -0.27 5.71 2.84
N ALA A 68 -1.50 5.21 2.73
CA ALA A 68 -1.76 3.86 2.29
C ALA A 68 -3.09 3.79 1.55
N TYR A 69 -3.18 2.92 0.58
CA TYR A 69 -4.40 2.62 -0.16
C TYR A 69 -4.40 1.16 -0.62
N CYS A 70 -5.54 0.70 -1.10
CA CYS A 70 -5.57 -0.54 -1.84
C CYS A 70 -6.34 -0.36 -3.15
N ASN A 71 -6.04 -1.21 -4.13
CA ASN A 71 -6.74 -1.25 -5.40
C ASN A 71 -6.96 -2.71 -5.80
N TRP A 72 -7.83 -2.99 -6.77
CA TRP A 72 -8.04 -4.36 -7.24
C TRP A 72 -6.71 -5.01 -7.61
N PHE A 73 -6.49 -6.21 -7.11
CA PHE A 73 -5.25 -6.97 -7.38
C PHE A 73 -5.01 -7.19 -8.87
N LYS A 74 -6.08 -7.42 -9.65
CA LYS A 74 -6.03 -7.51 -11.12
C LYS A 74 -7.27 -6.82 -11.71
N PRO A 75 -7.17 -6.25 -12.92
CA PRO A 75 -8.25 -5.45 -13.52
C PRO A 75 -9.40 -6.28 -14.12
N ARG A 76 -9.74 -7.40 -13.52
CA ARG A 76 -10.83 -8.28 -13.96
C ARG A 76 -11.89 -8.40 -12.87
N PRO A 77 -13.20 -8.40 -13.19
CA PRO A 77 -14.29 -8.37 -12.21
C PRO A 77 -14.26 -9.49 -11.15
N ALA A 78 -13.75 -10.67 -11.49
CA ALA A 78 -13.59 -11.77 -10.54
C ALA A 78 -12.62 -11.44 -9.39
N TYR A 79 -11.74 -10.46 -9.56
CA TYR A 79 -10.80 -10.00 -8.52
C TYR A 79 -11.34 -8.84 -7.66
N ARG A 80 -12.61 -8.41 -7.82
CA ARG A 80 -13.14 -7.24 -7.13
C ARG A 80 -13.11 -7.33 -5.60
N PHE A 81 -13.03 -8.53 -5.05
CA PHE A 81 -12.93 -8.79 -3.59
C PHE A 81 -11.48 -9.03 -3.12
N SER A 82 -10.51 -8.97 -4.02
CA SER A 82 -9.08 -9.08 -3.74
C SER A 82 -8.38 -7.77 -4.07
N ALA A 83 -7.67 -7.20 -3.11
CA ALA A 83 -7.00 -5.94 -3.28
C ALA A 83 -5.50 -6.06 -2.98
N GLU A 84 -4.68 -5.33 -3.72
CA GLU A 84 -3.28 -5.09 -3.44
C GLU A 84 -3.14 -3.83 -2.60
N ASN A 85 -2.39 -3.90 -1.50
CA ASN A 85 -2.08 -2.72 -0.70
C ASN A 85 -0.83 -2.00 -1.20
N SER A 86 -0.82 -0.70 -0.98
CA SER A 86 0.36 0.16 -1.10
C SER A 86 0.49 0.98 0.17
N ILE A 87 1.68 1.02 0.78
CA ILE A 87 1.94 1.75 2.01
C ILE A 87 3.32 2.39 1.98
N TYR A 88 3.39 3.69 2.25
CA TYR A 88 4.60 4.47 2.26
C TYR A 88 4.58 5.47 3.40
N LEU A 89 5.69 5.54 4.14
CA LEU A 89 5.91 6.57 5.17
C LEU A 89 6.93 7.59 4.66
N ALA A 90 6.79 8.84 5.05
CA ALA A 90 7.87 9.80 4.85
C ALA A 90 9.16 9.25 5.50
N PRO A 91 10.35 9.43 4.90
CA PRO A 91 11.60 8.91 5.46
C PRO A 91 11.84 9.33 6.92
N THR A 92 11.41 10.53 7.28
CA THR A 92 11.49 11.08 8.65
C THR A 92 10.45 10.49 9.61
N ALA A 93 9.46 9.78 9.11
CA ALA A 93 8.37 9.20 9.89
C ALA A 93 8.49 7.67 10.08
N VAL A 94 9.57 7.06 9.58
CA VAL A 94 9.79 5.63 9.74
C VAL A 94 10.03 5.26 11.22
N GLY A 95 9.44 4.15 11.65
CA GLY A 95 9.56 3.65 13.02
C GLY A 95 8.38 4.04 13.91
N GLY A 96 8.50 3.77 15.22
CA GLY A 96 7.47 4.12 16.22
C GLY A 96 6.10 3.45 16.01
N GLY A 97 6.04 2.32 15.29
CA GLY A 97 4.77 1.60 15.06
C GLY A 97 3.83 2.23 14.01
N ARG A 98 4.22 3.34 13.41
CA ARG A 98 3.36 4.12 12.47
C ARG A 98 2.92 3.33 11.26
N GLY A 99 3.84 2.61 10.63
CA GLY A 99 3.51 1.75 9.47
C GLY A 99 2.51 0.66 9.84
N ARG A 100 2.65 0.06 11.02
CA ARG A 100 1.71 -0.94 11.52
C ARG A 100 0.31 -0.35 11.75
N ALA A 101 0.22 0.78 12.43
CA ALA A 101 -1.05 1.46 12.67
C ALA A 101 -1.75 1.82 11.34
N LEU A 102 -0.99 2.34 10.37
CA LEU A 102 -1.54 2.71 9.05
C LEU A 102 -2.00 1.49 8.25
N LEU A 103 -1.25 0.38 8.27
CA LEU A 103 -1.63 -0.86 7.59
C LEU A 103 -2.85 -1.52 8.23
N ASP A 104 -2.93 -1.53 9.57
CA ASP A 104 -4.09 -2.06 10.29
C ASP A 104 -5.35 -1.22 9.99
N ALA A 105 -5.25 0.11 9.98
CA ALA A 105 -6.34 1.00 9.59
C ALA A 105 -6.79 0.77 8.12
N LEU A 106 -5.84 0.57 7.22
CA LEU A 106 -6.15 0.23 5.83
C LEU A 106 -6.90 -1.10 5.73
N CYS A 107 -6.46 -2.14 6.44
CA CYS A 107 -7.14 -3.44 6.46
C CYS A 107 -8.56 -3.32 6.99
N THR A 108 -8.79 -2.51 8.04
CA THR A 108 -10.14 -2.26 8.60
C THR A 108 -11.03 -1.58 7.56
N ALA A 109 -10.57 -0.47 6.98
CA ALA A 109 -11.34 0.28 5.98
C ALA A 109 -11.59 -0.55 4.70
N ALA A 110 -10.64 -1.39 4.29
CA ALA A 110 -10.81 -2.30 3.16
C ALA A 110 -11.84 -3.39 3.45
N THR A 111 -11.88 -3.91 4.68
CA THR A 111 -12.92 -4.86 5.12
C THR A 111 -14.32 -4.23 5.03
N GLU A 112 -14.48 -3.00 5.51
CA GLU A 112 -15.72 -2.23 5.43
C GLU A 112 -16.13 -1.95 3.98
N ALA A 113 -15.16 -1.81 3.08
CA ALA A 113 -15.37 -1.65 1.63
C ALA A 113 -15.63 -2.99 0.90
N GLY A 114 -15.76 -4.12 1.62
CA GLY A 114 -16.09 -5.43 1.05
C GLY A 114 -14.89 -6.24 0.53
N VAL A 115 -13.66 -5.79 0.76
CA VAL A 115 -12.46 -6.57 0.41
C VAL A 115 -12.36 -7.80 1.32
N ARG A 116 -12.13 -8.96 0.72
CA ARG A 116 -12.01 -10.25 1.41
C ARG A 116 -10.58 -10.79 1.46
N GLN A 117 -9.74 -10.36 0.53
CA GLN A 117 -8.33 -10.78 0.47
C GLN A 117 -7.44 -9.56 0.23
N MET A 118 -6.48 -9.32 1.13
CA MET A 118 -5.48 -8.28 0.96
C MET A 118 -4.16 -8.93 0.56
N ILE A 119 -3.57 -8.42 -0.52
CA ILE A 119 -2.32 -8.94 -1.09
C ILE A 119 -1.25 -7.86 -0.96
N ALA A 120 -0.07 -8.25 -0.53
CA ALA A 120 1.12 -7.43 -0.55
C ALA A 120 2.08 -7.93 -1.64
N VAL A 121 2.47 -7.03 -2.52
CA VAL A 121 3.48 -7.25 -3.57
C VAL A 121 4.72 -6.46 -3.18
N ILE A 122 5.72 -7.14 -2.61
CA ILE A 122 6.88 -6.50 -1.99
C ILE A 122 8.08 -6.61 -2.95
N GLY A 123 8.56 -5.47 -3.40
CA GLY A 123 9.75 -5.38 -4.25
C GLY A 123 11.04 -5.59 -3.47
N GLY A 124 11.80 -6.61 -3.90
CA GLY A 124 13.06 -7.01 -3.28
C GLY A 124 12.89 -7.98 -2.11
N SER A 125 13.50 -9.15 -2.21
CA SER A 125 13.56 -10.14 -1.10
C SER A 125 14.41 -9.64 0.08
N ASP A 126 15.21 -8.61 -0.14
CA ASP A 126 16.00 -7.87 0.85
C ASP A 126 15.22 -6.72 1.53
N ASN A 127 13.98 -6.46 1.13
CA ASN A 127 13.09 -5.48 1.78
C ASN A 127 12.51 -6.04 3.09
N HIS A 128 13.40 -6.36 4.02
CA HIS A 128 13.03 -6.96 5.31
C HIS A 128 12.09 -6.07 6.14
N ALA A 129 12.16 -4.75 5.99
CA ALA A 129 11.29 -3.83 6.71
C ALA A 129 9.83 -4.04 6.31
N SER A 130 9.52 -4.08 5.01
CA SER A 130 8.17 -4.31 4.51
C SER A 130 7.68 -5.73 4.84
N ILE A 131 8.52 -6.76 4.65
CA ILE A 131 8.17 -8.14 4.99
C ILE A 131 7.82 -8.28 6.47
N ARG A 132 8.63 -7.70 7.38
CA ARG A 132 8.33 -7.73 8.82
C ARG A 132 7.06 -6.96 9.17
N LEU A 133 6.83 -5.81 8.54
CA LEU A 133 5.61 -5.01 8.73
C LEU A 133 4.36 -5.83 8.40
N HIS A 134 4.32 -6.42 7.21
CA HIS A 134 3.18 -7.21 6.76
C HIS A 134 2.99 -8.47 7.62
N ARG A 135 4.08 -9.18 7.94
CA ARG A 135 4.00 -10.35 8.83
C ARG A 135 3.47 -9.97 10.21
N ALA A 136 3.93 -8.88 10.80
CA ALA A 136 3.40 -8.37 12.06
C ALA A 136 1.91 -7.97 11.96
N ALA A 137 1.45 -7.52 10.79
CA ALA A 137 0.04 -7.21 10.52
C ALA A 137 -0.82 -8.45 10.22
N GLY A 138 -0.27 -9.67 10.31
CA GLY A 138 -0.99 -10.92 10.13
C GLY A 138 -1.05 -11.41 8.68
N PHE A 139 -0.19 -10.91 7.81
CA PHE A 139 -0.04 -11.48 6.47
C PHE A 139 0.84 -12.73 6.53
N GLY A 140 0.39 -13.79 5.85
CA GLY A 140 1.16 -15.01 5.61
C GLY A 140 1.90 -14.96 4.29
N ASP A 141 2.95 -15.78 4.14
CA ASP A 141 3.67 -15.91 2.88
C ASP A 141 2.76 -16.58 1.82
N ALA A 142 2.66 -16.00 0.63
CA ALA A 142 1.79 -16.46 -0.45
C ALA A 142 2.52 -16.86 -1.73
N GLY A 143 3.75 -16.41 -1.90
CA GLY A 143 4.55 -16.76 -3.07
C GLY A 143 5.79 -15.91 -3.24
N PHE A 144 6.51 -16.23 -4.32
CA PHE A 144 7.77 -15.58 -4.64
C PHE A 144 8.00 -15.62 -6.15
N PHE A 145 8.36 -14.48 -6.73
CA PHE A 145 8.82 -14.42 -8.10
C PHE A 145 10.31 -14.03 -8.10
N LYS A 146 11.14 -14.93 -8.63
CA LYS A 146 12.56 -14.67 -8.77
C LYS A 146 12.83 -13.79 -9.99
N ALA A 147 13.66 -12.74 -9.80
CA ALA A 147 14.22 -11.92 -10.88
C ALA A 147 13.12 -11.40 -11.85
N SER A 148 12.04 -10.85 -11.32
CA SER A 148 10.88 -10.41 -12.11
C SER A 148 10.82 -8.90 -12.39
N GLY A 149 11.64 -8.10 -11.70
CA GLY A 149 11.80 -6.67 -11.96
C GLY A 149 13.24 -6.29 -12.23
N TRP A 150 13.46 -5.24 -13.05
CA TRP A 150 14.79 -4.69 -13.30
C TRP A 150 14.84 -3.23 -12.86
N LYS A 151 15.67 -2.91 -11.87
CA LYS A 151 15.83 -1.55 -11.36
C LYS A 151 17.21 -1.37 -10.74
N PHE A 152 17.79 -0.17 -10.84
CA PHE A 152 19.12 0.17 -10.34
C PHE A 152 20.22 -0.81 -10.81
N GLY A 153 20.14 -1.23 -12.08
CA GLY A 153 21.13 -2.12 -12.68
C GLY A 153 21.13 -3.55 -12.15
N ARG A 154 20.06 -4.00 -11.49
CA ARG A 154 19.96 -5.37 -10.98
C ARG A 154 18.55 -5.96 -11.11
N TRP A 155 18.48 -7.28 -11.17
CA TRP A 155 17.23 -8.02 -11.05
C TRP A 155 16.71 -7.99 -9.62
N LEU A 156 15.42 -7.80 -9.49
CA LEU A 156 14.70 -7.78 -8.22
C LEU A 156 13.69 -8.92 -8.15
N ASP A 157 13.66 -9.57 -7.01
CA ASP A 157 12.62 -10.53 -6.68
C ASP A 157 11.33 -9.82 -6.24
N VAL A 158 10.22 -10.54 -6.25
CA VAL A 158 8.96 -10.10 -5.65
C VAL A 158 8.52 -11.10 -4.61
N VAL A 159 8.31 -10.63 -3.39
CA VAL A 159 7.70 -11.42 -2.31
C VAL A 159 6.21 -11.13 -2.27
N LEU A 160 5.39 -12.18 -2.30
CA LEU A 160 3.95 -12.09 -2.18
C LEU A 160 3.53 -12.52 -0.78
N MET A 161 2.72 -11.70 -0.13
CA MET A 161 2.08 -12.03 1.13
C MET A 161 0.58 -11.77 1.04
N GLN A 162 -0.21 -12.47 1.85
CA GLN A 162 -1.67 -12.39 1.79
C GLN A 162 -2.27 -12.43 3.19
N LYS A 163 -3.37 -11.71 3.35
CA LYS A 163 -4.18 -11.70 4.56
C LYS A 163 -5.66 -11.78 4.19
N ALA A 164 -6.38 -12.73 4.78
CA ALA A 164 -7.83 -12.76 4.73
C ALA A 164 -8.40 -11.62 5.60
N LEU A 165 -9.42 -10.94 5.09
CA LEU A 165 -10.12 -9.84 5.76
C LEU A 165 -11.59 -10.24 6.01
N GLY A 166 -12.12 -9.82 7.16
CA GLY A 166 -13.51 -10.15 7.53
C GLY A 166 -13.74 -11.65 7.51
N ALA A 167 -14.77 -12.12 6.78
CA ALA A 167 -15.08 -13.53 6.65
C ALA A 167 -14.14 -14.29 5.68
N GLY A 168 -13.20 -13.60 5.03
CA GLY A 168 -12.26 -14.21 4.09
C GLY A 168 -12.98 -15.00 3.00
N ASP A 169 -12.61 -16.26 2.84
CA ASP A 169 -13.22 -17.25 1.94
C ASP A 169 -14.27 -18.14 2.62
N GLY A 170 -14.60 -17.86 3.89
CA GLY A 170 -15.57 -18.64 4.68
C GLY A 170 -17.03 -18.46 4.27
N SER A 171 -17.33 -17.46 3.42
CA SER A 171 -18.68 -17.23 2.86
C SER A 171 -18.60 -16.57 1.50
N ALA A 172 -19.67 -16.68 0.72
CA ALA A 172 -19.78 -15.92 -0.54
C ALA A 172 -19.69 -14.41 -0.24
N PRO A 173 -18.95 -13.64 -1.02
CA PRO A 173 -18.96 -12.18 -0.90
C PRO A 173 -20.25 -11.61 -1.46
N GLU A 174 -20.78 -10.58 -0.80
CA GLU A 174 -21.96 -9.83 -1.21
C GLU A 174 -21.63 -8.72 -2.20
#